data_f75175b0efc43f99c2469cfef65dbfb5
#
_entry.id   f75175b0efc43f99c2469cfef65dbfb5
#
_cell.length_a   1.000
_cell.length_b   1.000
_cell.length_c   1.000
_cell.angle_alpha   90.00
_cell.angle_beta   90.00
_cell.angle_gamma   90.00
#
_symmetry.space_group_name_H-M   'P 1'
#
loop_
_entity.id
_entity.type
_entity.pdbx_description
1 polymer ?
#
loop_
_entity_poly.entity_id
_entity_poly.type
_entity_poly.pdbx_seq_one_letter_code
_entity_poly.pdbx_strand_id
1 'polypeptide(L)'
;MRGTVLCAALATLVACQRVDNTPPASQSPAGTDTGMKVAAPATPPPPTLPSPPTATKVAVVEGFLTPESVKYDTAQDVYFVSNVNGGPLTKDNNGFISRVRPDGAIENLKFVEGAHNGVTLNAPKGLALRGDTLWVADIDVVRAFDAKTGAPRDSVSLASLGAVFLNDIAVAPTGALYITDTGIRFDDVGNVLHPGPDRIFRIGPDRQVTVAVRGDTLGRPNGITLDSVGKRFIIVQFGGRSILAWKPGEKAPSVIAKGPGGFDGVEIAGTRLLVSSWADSTVSSYETGQEVKVITGVPSPADIGYDAKRKRVLVPIFTGSRIEIWQLP
;
A
#
# COMPACT_ATOMS: atom_id res chain seq x y z
N MET A 1 -20.50 2.80 35.76
CA MET A 1 -21.59 3.17 34.84
C MET A 1 -21.01 3.18 33.44
N ARG A 2 -21.47 2.28 32.60
CA ARG A 2 -20.99 2.08 31.22
C ARG A 2 -21.73 3.07 30.32
N GLY A 3 -21.03 3.88 29.54
CA GLY A 3 -21.59 4.72 28.50
C GLY A 3 -20.97 4.39 27.16
N THR A 4 -21.67 3.61 26.36
CA THR A 4 -21.36 3.30 24.98
C THR A 4 -21.81 4.48 24.12
N VAL A 5 -20.90 5.18 23.45
CA VAL A 5 -21.24 6.20 22.46
C VAL A 5 -21.08 5.62 21.07
N LEU A 6 -22.22 5.44 20.42
CA LEU A 6 -22.35 5.02 19.04
C LEU A 6 -22.29 6.28 18.15
N CYS A 7 -21.23 6.49 17.38
CA CYS A 7 -21.19 7.55 16.37
C CYS A 7 -21.67 7.00 15.03
N ALA A 8 -22.92 7.36 14.68
CA ALA A 8 -23.45 7.19 13.32
C ALA A 8 -23.09 8.42 12.49
N ALA A 9 -22.30 8.25 11.45
CA ALA A 9 -22.04 9.29 10.45
C ALA A 9 -23.18 9.32 9.44
N LEU A 10 -23.94 10.41 9.42
CA LEU A 10 -24.97 10.71 8.41
C LEU A 10 -24.30 11.35 7.20
N ALA A 11 -24.30 10.65 6.06
CA ALA A 11 -23.93 11.23 4.78
C ALA A 11 -25.18 11.89 4.16
N THR A 12 -25.19 13.21 4.07
CA THR A 12 -26.21 13.98 3.34
C THR A 12 -25.80 14.09 1.87
N LEU A 13 -26.52 13.40 1.02
CA LEU A 13 -26.48 13.56 -0.44
C LEU A 13 -27.31 14.80 -0.84
N VAL A 14 -26.64 15.82 -1.39
CA VAL A 14 -27.29 16.92 -2.08
C VAL A 14 -27.45 16.53 -3.54
N ALA A 15 -28.69 16.23 -3.95
CA ALA A 15 -29.03 16.02 -5.36
C ALA A 15 -29.31 17.37 -6.01
N CYS A 16 -28.47 17.78 -6.96
CA CYS A 16 -28.78 18.88 -7.87
C CYS A 16 -29.70 18.37 -8.99
N GLN A 17 -30.96 18.80 -8.96
CA GLN A 17 -31.89 18.62 -10.08
C GLN A 17 -31.52 19.61 -11.21
N ARG A 18 -31.21 19.08 -12.40
CA ARG A 18 -31.17 19.85 -13.64
C ARG A 18 -32.60 20.06 -14.13
N VAL A 19 -32.97 21.29 -14.38
CA VAL A 19 -34.20 21.67 -15.08
C VAL A 19 -33.88 21.64 -16.57
N ASP A 20 -34.47 20.70 -17.30
CA ASP A 20 -34.42 20.65 -18.75
C ASP A 20 -35.50 21.61 -19.34
N ASN A 21 -35.03 22.67 -19.95
CA ASN A 21 -35.87 23.54 -20.81
C ASN A 21 -35.73 23.09 -22.26
N THR A 22 -36.63 22.22 -22.71
CA THR A 22 -36.78 21.90 -24.14
C THR A 22 -38.02 22.59 -24.67
N PRO A 23 -37.96 23.39 -25.76
CA PRO A 23 -39.15 23.98 -26.40
C PRO A 23 -39.93 22.92 -27.20
N PRO A 24 -41.26 23.09 -27.35
CA PRO A 24 -42.10 22.09 -28.00
C PRO A 24 -41.89 22.04 -29.51
N ALA A 25 -41.79 20.82 -30.04
CA ALA A 25 -41.66 20.54 -31.45
C ALA A 25 -42.96 20.83 -32.23
N SER A 26 -42.84 21.54 -33.35
CA SER A 26 -43.93 21.80 -34.29
C SER A 26 -44.27 20.51 -35.03
N GLN A 27 -45.57 20.19 -35.10
CA GLN A 27 -46.10 19.08 -35.90
C GLN A 27 -46.21 19.51 -37.38
N SER A 28 -45.67 18.72 -38.29
CA SER A 28 -45.97 18.74 -39.72
C SER A 28 -46.69 17.46 -40.14
N PRO A 29 -47.59 17.51 -41.16
CA PRO A 29 -48.57 16.48 -41.37
C PRO A 29 -48.04 15.23 -42.12
N ALA A 30 -48.71 14.13 -41.87
CA ALA A 30 -48.42 12.79 -42.37
C ALA A 30 -48.40 12.68 -43.90
N GLY A 31 -47.27 12.23 -44.44
CA GLY A 31 -47.18 11.66 -45.78
C GLY A 31 -47.08 10.15 -45.69
N THR A 32 -48.02 9.45 -46.26
CA THR A 32 -48.01 7.99 -46.41
C THR A 32 -47.00 7.60 -47.48
N ASP A 33 -45.87 7.05 -47.09
CA ASP A 33 -44.97 6.37 -48.02
C ASP A 33 -44.75 4.91 -47.54
N THR A 34 -45.29 3.99 -48.33
CA THR A 34 -45.15 2.54 -48.17
C THR A 34 -43.88 2.07 -48.88
N GLY A 35 -42.73 2.48 -48.30
CA GLY A 35 -41.42 1.96 -48.67
C GLY A 35 -40.98 0.81 -47.75
N MET A 36 -40.92 -0.40 -48.30
CA MET A 36 -40.33 -1.56 -47.64
C MET A 36 -38.85 -1.26 -47.30
N LYS A 37 -38.53 -0.90 -46.04
CA LYS A 37 -37.14 -0.80 -45.58
C LYS A 37 -36.57 -2.23 -45.40
N VAL A 38 -35.72 -2.61 -46.37
CA VAL A 38 -34.83 -3.77 -46.17
C VAL A 38 -33.85 -3.40 -45.06
N ALA A 39 -33.94 -4.09 -43.93
CA ALA A 39 -33.00 -3.90 -42.84
C ALA A 39 -31.59 -4.29 -43.31
N ALA A 40 -30.66 -3.35 -43.19
CA ALA A 40 -29.24 -3.65 -43.42
C ALA A 40 -28.77 -4.78 -42.45
N PRO A 41 -27.94 -5.72 -42.91
CA PRO A 41 -27.42 -6.78 -42.03
C PRO A 41 -26.69 -6.15 -40.86
N ALA A 42 -27.02 -6.60 -39.65
CA ALA A 42 -26.38 -6.16 -38.43
C ALA A 42 -24.87 -6.44 -38.52
N THR A 43 -24.07 -5.42 -38.34
CA THR A 43 -22.62 -5.55 -38.24
C THR A 43 -22.30 -6.49 -37.06
N PRO A 44 -21.47 -7.55 -37.25
CA PRO A 44 -21.11 -8.43 -36.16
C PRO A 44 -20.44 -7.61 -35.04
N PRO A 45 -20.70 -7.92 -33.76
CA PRO A 45 -20.03 -7.23 -32.66
C PRO A 45 -18.51 -7.37 -32.83
N PRO A 46 -17.73 -6.33 -32.48
CA PRO A 46 -16.28 -6.40 -32.54
C PRO A 46 -15.79 -7.56 -31.69
N PRO A 47 -14.71 -8.26 -32.09
CA PRO A 47 -14.16 -9.36 -31.32
C PRO A 47 -13.82 -8.86 -29.91
N THR A 48 -14.37 -9.49 -28.91
CA THR A 48 -14.01 -9.25 -27.51
C THR A 48 -12.55 -9.68 -27.31
N LEU A 49 -11.69 -8.72 -27.02
CA LEU A 49 -10.32 -9.04 -26.60
C LEU A 49 -10.40 -9.91 -25.35
N PRO A 50 -9.55 -10.95 -25.24
CA PRO A 50 -9.50 -11.76 -24.04
C PRO A 50 -9.21 -10.86 -22.83
N SER A 51 -9.94 -11.05 -21.74
CA SER A 51 -9.66 -10.36 -20.47
C SER A 51 -8.21 -10.64 -20.06
N PRO A 52 -7.49 -9.62 -19.57
CA PRO A 52 -6.13 -9.85 -19.08
C PRO A 52 -6.16 -10.92 -17.97
N PRO A 53 -5.14 -11.78 -17.89
CA PRO A 53 -5.08 -12.83 -16.90
C PRO A 53 -5.06 -12.22 -15.49
N THR A 54 -5.99 -12.67 -14.63
CA THR A 54 -6.10 -12.25 -13.24
C THR A 54 -5.39 -13.26 -12.32
N ALA A 55 -4.92 -12.78 -11.16
CA ALA A 55 -4.35 -13.65 -10.14
C ALA A 55 -5.43 -14.56 -9.52
N THR A 56 -5.00 -15.73 -9.03
CA THR A 56 -5.88 -16.69 -8.33
C THR A 56 -5.56 -16.69 -6.85
N LYS A 57 -6.57 -16.52 -5.99
CA LYS A 57 -6.39 -16.62 -4.54
C LYS A 57 -6.10 -18.08 -4.16
N VAL A 58 -4.93 -18.32 -3.53
CA VAL A 58 -4.48 -19.66 -3.16
C VAL A 58 -4.59 -19.94 -1.67
N ALA A 59 -4.57 -18.90 -0.82
CA ALA A 59 -4.78 -19.06 0.61
C ALA A 59 -5.30 -17.77 1.24
N VAL A 60 -5.97 -17.94 2.39
CA VAL A 60 -6.30 -16.89 3.36
C VAL A 60 -5.75 -17.32 4.69
N VAL A 61 -4.99 -16.46 5.35
CA VAL A 61 -4.42 -16.70 6.67
C VAL A 61 -5.02 -15.70 7.64
N GLU A 62 -5.77 -16.19 8.58
CA GLU A 62 -6.48 -15.41 9.61
C GLU A 62 -5.65 -15.30 10.91
N GLY A 63 -6.08 -14.43 11.83
CA GLY A 63 -5.53 -14.36 13.19
C GLY A 63 -4.55 -13.22 13.41
N PHE A 64 -4.37 -12.34 12.44
CA PHE A 64 -3.60 -11.11 12.60
C PHE A 64 -4.41 -9.98 13.25
N LEU A 65 -3.73 -8.94 13.71
CA LEU A 65 -4.38 -7.76 14.30
C LEU A 65 -3.92 -6.50 13.57
N THR A 66 -4.74 -6.02 12.65
CA THR A 66 -4.42 -4.89 11.78
C THR A 66 -3.08 -5.11 11.05
N PRO A 67 -2.98 -6.17 10.20
CA PRO A 67 -1.75 -6.46 9.47
C PRO A 67 -1.49 -5.36 8.46
N GLU A 68 -0.25 -4.83 8.45
CA GLU A 68 0.08 -3.68 7.64
C GLU A 68 1.08 -4.00 6.53
N SER A 69 2.14 -4.76 6.81
CA SER A 69 3.13 -5.14 5.79
C SER A 69 3.41 -6.63 5.80
N VAL A 70 3.72 -7.18 4.63
CA VAL A 70 4.23 -8.56 4.49
C VAL A 70 5.53 -8.55 3.72
N LYS A 71 6.59 -9.17 4.28
CA LYS A 71 7.89 -9.28 3.62
C LYS A 71 8.32 -10.74 3.48
N TYR A 72 8.69 -11.13 2.25
CA TYR A 72 9.23 -12.46 1.99
C TYR A 72 10.74 -12.51 2.29
N ASP A 73 11.13 -13.40 3.20
CA ASP A 73 12.52 -13.75 3.43
C ASP A 73 12.91 -14.93 2.54
N THR A 74 13.68 -14.65 1.51
CA THR A 74 14.14 -15.66 0.56
C THR A 74 15.16 -16.64 1.15
N ALA A 75 15.89 -16.23 2.18
CA ALA A 75 16.94 -17.05 2.80
C ALA A 75 16.35 -18.10 3.74
N GLN A 76 15.27 -17.75 4.45
CA GLN A 76 14.59 -18.63 5.39
C GLN A 76 13.33 -19.28 4.81
N ASP A 77 12.89 -18.84 3.63
CA ASP A 77 11.65 -19.24 2.94
C ASP A 77 10.42 -19.05 3.85
N VAL A 78 10.27 -17.83 4.43
CA VAL A 78 9.16 -17.45 5.30
C VAL A 78 8.65 -16.06 4.96
N TYR A 79 7.46 -15.72 5.47
CA TYR A 79 6.90 -14.38 5.42
C TYR A 79 6.92 -13.76 6.83
N PHE A 80 7.35 -12.50 6.93
CA PHE A 80 7.14 -11.67 8.10
C PHE A 80 5.95 -10.78 7.88
N VAL A 81 5.07 -10.65 8.89
CA VAL A 81 3.87 -9.82 8.84
C VAL A 81 3.90 -8.85 10.00
N SER A 82 3.89 -7.55 9.73
CA SER A 82 3.74 -6.54 10.78
C SER A 82 2.27 -6.41 11.19
N ASN A 83 2.04 -6.25 12.50
CA ASN A 83 0.71 -6.08 13.08
C ASN A 83 0.71 -4.82 13.93
N VAL A 84 -0.05 -3.81 13.49
CA VAL A 84 -0.23 -2.55 14.20
C VAL A 84 -0.92 -2.76 15.55
N ASN A 85 -1.90 -3.67 15.60
CA ASN A 85 -2.64 -4.05 16.80
C ASN A 85 -3.29 -2.86 17.52
N GLY A 86 -3.96 -2.00 16.76
CA GLY A 86 -4.63 -0.81 17.31
C GLY A 86 -4.49 0.43 16.44
N GLY A 87 -4.26 1.57 17.09
CA GLY A 87 -4.09 2.84 16.39
C GLY A 87 -2.71 2.99 15.75
N PRO A 88 -2.61 3.42 14.47
CA PRO A 88 -1.33 3.42 13.75
C PRO A 88 -0.31 4.45 14.23
N LEU A 89 -0.69 5.32 15.20
CA LEU A 89 0.19 6.30 15.86
C LEU A 89 0.22 6.14 17.39
N THR A 90 -0.42 5.11 17.93
CA THR A 90 -0.50 4.88 19.37
C THR A 90 0.79 4.25 19.87
N LYS A 91 1.45 4.91 20.84
CA LYS A 91 2.67 4.40 21.47
C LYS A 91 2.31 3.58 22.73
N ASP A 92 1.67 2.43 22.52
CA ASP A 92 1.15 1.56 23.58
C ASP A 92 1.98 0.26 23.77
N ASN A 93 3.00 0.10 22.93
CA ASN A 93 3.93 -1.03 23.00
C ASN A 93 3.25 -2.41 22.88
N ASN A 94 2.21 -2.51 22.02
CA ASN A 94 1.43 -3.74 21.84
C ASN A 94 1.57 -4.34 20.42
N GLY A 95 2.29 -3.67 19.52
CA GLY A 95 2.55 -4.15 18.16
C GLY A 95 3.39 -5.42 18.15
N PHE A 96 3.29 -6.19 17.08
CA PHE A 96 4.05 -7.42 16.94
C PHE A 96 4.34 -7.76 15.46
N ILE A 97 5.34 -8.64 15.25
CA ILE A 97 5.66 -9.23 13.95
C ILE A 97 5.33 -10.71 14.02
N SER A 98 4.62 -11.21 13.04
CA SER A 98 4.33 -12.64 12.87
C SER A 98 5.29 -13.28 11.88
N ARG A 99 5.56 -14.57 12.05
CA ARG A 99 6.30 -15.41 11.12
C ARG A 99 5.40 -16.49 10.56
N VAL A 100 5.30 -16.56 9.23
CA VAL A 100 4.35 -17.40 8.49
C VAL A 100 5.10 -18.22 7.46
N ARG A 101 4.76 -19.49 7.31
CA ARG A 101 5.30 -20.34 6.25
C ARG A 101 4.62 -20.08 4.90
N PRO A 102 5.25 -20.40 3.76
CA PRO A 102 4.67 -20.18 2.45
C PRO A 102 3.41 -21.00 2.14
N ASP A 103 3.14 -22.05 2.94
CA ASP A 103 1.89 -22.81 2.90
C ASP A 103 0.72 -22.10 3.63
N GLY A 104 0.99 -20.96 4.27
CA GLY A 104 0.02 -20.18 5.04
C GLY A 104 -0.05 -20.56 6.52
N ALA A 105 0.71 -21.54 6.99
CA ALA A 105 0.71 -21.87 8.40
C ALA A 105 1.48 -20.82 9.21
N ILE A 106 0.85 -20.30 10.27
CA ILE A 106 1.50 -19.39 11.21
C ILE A 106 2.49 -20.20 12.05
N GLU A 107 3.79 -19.95 11.83
CA GLU A 107 4.86 -20.61 12.58
C GLU A 107 4.99 -20.00 13.98
N ASN A 108 4.94 -18.67 14.06
CA ASN A 108 4.93 -17.92 15.31
C ASN A 108 4.15 -16.61 15.10
N LEU A 109 2.99 -16.50 15.76
CA LEU A 109 2.13 -15.32 15.64
C LEU A 109 2.79 -14.07 16.23
N LYS A 110 3.52 -14.20 17.32
CA LYS A 110 4.23 -13.10 18.00
C LYS A 110 5.74 -13.37 18.03
N PHE A 111 6.31 -13.50 16.85
CA PHE A 111 7.74 -13.74 16.65
C PHE A 111 8.59 -12.60 17.25
N VAL A 112 8.13 -11.35 17.09
CA VAL A 112 8.58 -10.19 17.84
C VAL A 112 7.36 -9.56 18.49
N GLU A 113 7.39 -9.30 19.79
CA GLU A 113 6.23 -8.75 20.52
C GLU A 113 6.67 -7.56 21.37
N GLY A 114 5.95 -6.44 21.24
CA GLY A 114 6.11 -5.27 22.11
C GLY A 114 5.82 -5.61 23.57
N ALA A 115 6.46 -4.91 24.50
CA ALA A 115 6.41 -5.14 25.95
C ALA A 115 6.89 -6.53 26.41
N HIS A 116 7.55 -7.30 25.54
CA HIS A 116 8.07 -8.63 25.86
C HIS A 116 9.58 -8.68 25.66
N ASN A 117 10.33 -9.36 26.55
CA ASN A 117 11.78 -9.56 26.47
C ASN A 117 12.59 -8.27 26.17
N GLY A 118 12.17 -7.12 26.71
CA GLY A 118 12.83 -5.83 26.50
C GLY A 118 12.57 -5.18 25.14
N VAL A 119 11.67 -5.75 24.33
CA VAL A 119 11.27 -5.18 23.04
C VAL A 119 10.33 -4.00 23.27
N THR A 120 10.59 -2.90 22.56
CA THR A 120 9.61 -1.82 22.34
C THR A 120 9.16 -1.89 20.89
N LEU A 121 7.85 -2.06 20.65
CA LEU A 121 7.24 -2.09 19.34
C LEU A 121 5.79 -1.60 19.44
N ASN A 122 5.49 -0.44 18.87
CA ASN A 122 4.19 0.22 19.06
C ASN A 122 3.21 -0.13 17.95
N ALA A 123 3.44 0.45 16.76
CA ALA A 123 2.58 0.29 15.59
C ALA A 123 3.45 -0.01 14.36
N PRO A 124 4.03 -1.24 14.28
CA PRO A 124 4.92 -1.60 13.19
C PRO A 124 4.20 -1.60 11.86
N LYS A 125 4.87 -1.03 10.85
CA LYS A 125 4.39 -0.91 9.48
C LYS A 125 5.39 -1.59 8.54
N GLY A 126 5.90 -0.87 7.56
CA GLY A 126 6.78 -1.38 6.53
C GLY A 126 7.98 -2.16 7.05
N LEU A 127 8.31 -3.21 6.34
CA LEU A 127 9.34 -4.19 6.67
C LEU A 127 10.42 -4.24 5.60
N ALA A 128 11.69 -4.31 6.00
CA ALA A 128 12.79 -4.55 5.07
C ALA A 128 13.79 -5.55 5.63
N LEU A 129 14.40 -6.35 4.75
CA LEU A 129 15.45 -7.31 5.11
C LEU A 129 16.80 -6.84 4.57
N ARG A 130 17.81 -6.86 5.43
CA ARG A 130 19.22 -6.66 5.06
C ARG A 130 20.07 -7.72 5.75
N GLY A 131 20.47 -8.73 4.96
CA GLY A 131 21.09 -9.92 5.51
C GLY A 131 20.15 -10.64 6.48
N ASP A 132 20.60 -10.89 7.69
CA ASP A 132 19.84 -11.51 8.77
C ASP A 132 19.16 -10.49 9.72
N THR A 133 19.00 -9.25 9.27
CA THR A 133 18.37 -8.18 10.04
C THR A 133 17.03 -7.78 9.41
N LEU A 134 15.96 -7.87 10.20
CA LEU A 134 14.63 -7.37 9.89
C LEU A 134 14.50 -5.95 10.41
N TRP A 135 14.36 -4.98 9.51
CA TRP A 135 14.11 -3.58 9.80
C TRP A 135 12.62 -3.28 9.76
N VAL A 136 12.15 -2.46 10.69
CA VAL A 136 10.72 -2.21 10.93
C VAL A 136 10.50 -0.71 11.15
N ALA A 137 9.61 -0.09 10.39
CA ALA A 137 9.12 1.26 10.64
C ALA A 137 8.11 1.24 11.80
N ASP A 138 8.36 2.01 12.87
CA ASP A 138 7.51 2.08 14.06
C ASP A 138 7.31 3.54 14.46
N ILE A 139 6.26 4.17 13.92
CA ILE A 139 5.82 5.55 14.14
C ILE A 139 6.89 6.60 13.80
N ASP A 140 7.87 6.80 14.67
CA ASP A 140 8.97 7.78 14.52
C ASP A 140 10.36 7.16 14.79
N VAL A 141 10.40 5.82 14.89
CA VAL A 141 11.61 5.03 15.13
C VAL A 141 11.71 3.92 14.09
N VAL A 142 12.87 3.69 13.53
CA VAL A 142 13.20 2.47 12.78
C VAL A 142 13.84 1.49 13.72
N ARG A 143 13.28 0.28 13.86
CA ARG A 143 13.77 -0.79 14.72
C ARG A 143 14.41 -1.91 13.94
N ALA A 144 15.32 -2.63 14.54
CA ALA A 144 15.99 -3.76 13.94
C ALA A 144 15.94 -4.98 14.84
N PHE A 145 15.62 -6.11 14.24
CA PHE A 145 15.55 -7.39 14.92
C PHE A 145 16.38 -8.44 14.17
N ASP A 146 16.84 -9.44 14.89
CA ASP A 146 17.40 -10.65 14.28
C ASP A 146 16.28 -11.40 13.53
N ALA A 147 16.43 -11.61 12.24
CA ALA A 147 15.39 -12.24 11.42
C ALA A 147 15.18 -13.73 11.72
N LYS A 148 16.11 -14.39 12.44
CA LYS A 148 16.00 -15.81 12.82
C LYS A 148 15.40 -16.00 14.21
N THR A 149 15.72 -15.11 15.13
CA THR A 149 15.38 -15.28 16.55
C THR A 149 14.36 -14.26 17.07
N GLY A 150 14.13 -13.14 16.34
CA GLY A 150 13.32 -12.03 16.81
C GLY A 150 13.99 -11.14 17.85
N ALA A 151 15.24 -11.43 18.23
CA ALA A 151 15.95 -10.65 19.25
C ALA A 151 16.20 -9.21 18.78
N PRO A 152 16.03 -8.19 19.65
CA PRO A 152 16.30 -6.81 19.29
C PRO A 152 17.79 -6.61 18.98
N ARG A 153 18.10 -5.88 17.91
CA ARG A 153 19.46 -5.57 17.47
C ARG A 153 19.80 -4.09 17.58
N ASP A 154 18.86 -3.22 17.12
CA ASP A 154 19.10 -1.79 17.01
C ASP A 154 17.80 -0.99 16.98
N SER A 155 17.92 0.32 17.22
CA SER A 155 16.84 1.29 16.98
C SER A 155 17.41 2.65 16.63
N VAL A 156 16.78 3.34 15.66
CA VAL A 156 17.17 4.67 15.21
C VAL A 156 15.95 5.59 15.24
N SER A 157 15.95 6.57 16.15
CA SER A 157 14.88 7.56 16.22
C SER A 157 15.04 8.63 15.14
N LEU A 158 13.97 8.95 14.44
CA LEU A 158 13.87 10.00 13.46
C LEU A 158 13.03 11.20 13.98
N ALA A 159 12.58 11.13 15.24
CA ALA A 159 11.73 12.15 15.86
C ALA A 159 12.36 13.55 15.85
N SER A 160 13.69 13.66 16.08
CA SER A 160 14.42 14.93 16.05
C SER A 160 14.45 15.57 14.66
N LEU A 161 14.26 14.81 13.60
CA LEU A 161 14.12 15.28 12.22
C LEU A 161 12.67 15.52 11.82
N GLY A 162 11.75 15.40 12.76
CA GLY A 162 10.32 15.66 12.58
C GLY A 162 9.53 14.50 11.97
N ALA A 163 10.01 13.26 12.09
CA ALA A 163 9.25 12.07 11.71
C ALA A 163 7.95 11.98 12.51
N VAL A 164 6.86 11.62 11.84
CA VAL A 164 5.51 11.59 12.43
C VAL A 164 4.81 10.27 12.19
N PHE A 165 4.95 9.74 10.97
CA PHE A 165 4.27 8.54 10.51
C PHE A 165 5.17 7.80 9.54
N LEU A 166 6.27 7.21 10.07
CA LEU A 166 7.12 6.34 9.26
C LEU A 166 6.27 5.20 8.73
N ASN A 167 6.34 4.98 7.44
CA ASN A 167 5.49 4.00 6.78
C ASN A 167 6.30 2.82 6.24
N ASP A 168 7.02 2.96 5.14
CA ASP A 168 7.71 1.84 4.51
C ASP A 168 9.23 2.06 4.41
N ILE A 169 9.97 0.96 4.18
CA ILE A 169 11.45 0.94 4.16
C ILE A 169 11.94 0.21 2.91
N ALA A 170 12.83 0.85 2.15
CA ALA A 170 13.62 0.22 1.11
C ALA A 170 15.12 0.21 1.43
N VAL A 171 15.80 -0.87 1.08
CA VAL A 171 17.25 -1.04 1.27
C VAL A 171 17.98 -0.73 -0.03
N ALA A 172 18.92 0.21 0.01
CA ALA A 172 19.81 0.49 -1.11
C ALA A 172 20.95 -0.54 -1.22
N PRO A 173 21.60 -0.70 -2.39
CA PRO A 173 22.75 -1.58 -2.55
C PRO A 173 23.94 -1.20 -1.66
N THR A 174 24.03 0.06 -1.26
CA THR A 174 25.02 0.57 -0.31
C THR A 174 24.78 0.13 1.14
N GLY A 175 23.63 -0.51 1.42
CA GLY A 175 23.17 -0.84 2.75
C GLY A 175 22.47 0.31 3.48
N ALA A 176 22.30 1.47 2.86
CA ALA A 176 21.49 2.55 3.40
C ALA A 176 20.00 2.19 3.34
N LEU A 177 19.24 2.61 4.36
CA LEU A 177 17.78 2.50 4.39
C LEU A 177 17.17 3.82 3.92
N TYR A 178 16.09 3.73 3.17
CA TYR A 178 15.25 4.86 2.81
C TYR A 178 13.85 4.62 3.32
N ILE A 179 13.30 5.56 4.07
CA ILE A 179 12.09 5.39 4.85
C ILE A 179 11.11 6.51 4.49
N THR A 180 9.91 6.15 4.07
CA THR A 180 8.84 7.11 3.82
C THR A 180 8.23 7.59 5.13
N ASP A 181 7.88 8.88 5.19
CA ASP A 181 7.08 9.48 6.26
C ASP A 181 5.83 10.08 5.63
N THR A 182 4.70 9.43 5.84
CA THR A 182 3.38 9.85 5.32
C THR A 182 2.95 11.21 5.90
N GLY A 183 3.58 11.66 7.00
CA GLY A 183 3.43 13.00 7.54
C GLY A 183 2.05 13.29 8.15
N ILE A 184 1.22 12.30 8.41
CA ILE A 184 -0.11 12.48 9.00
C ILE A 184 -0.10 12.33 10.52
N ARG A 185 -1.05 13.01 11.16
CA ARG A 185 -1.44 12.84 12.57
C ARG A 185 -2.96 12.80 12.67
N PHE A 186 -3.45 12.42 13.83
CA PHE A 186 -4.86 12.54 14.17
C PHE A 186 -5.02 13.55 15.28
N ASP A 187 -6.08 14.39 15.23
CA ASP A 187 -6.49 15.22 16.36
C ASP A 187 -7.27 14.39 17.40
N ASP A 188 -7.66 15.02 18.49
CA ASP A 188 -8.35 14.36 19.61
C ASP A 188 -9.73 13.78 19.25
N VAL A 189 -10.30 14.18 18.10
CA VAL A 189 -11.58 13.67 17.58
C VAL A 189 -11.41 12.77 16.34
N GLY A 190 -10.16 12.46 15.97
CA GLY A 190 -9.82 11.51 14.91
C GLY A 190 -9.73 12.10 13.49
N ASN A 191 -9.75 13.44 13.35
CA ASN A 191 -9.52 14.03 12.03
C ASN A 191 -8.04 13.89 11.62
N VAL A 192 -7.82 13.65 10.33
CA VAL A 192 -6.48 13.58 9.77
C VAL A 192 -5.89 14.98 9.62
N LEU A 193 -4.75 15.20 10.28
CA LEU A 193 -3.92 16.39 10.14
C LEU A 193 -2.69 16.07 9.30
N HIS A 194 -2.16 17.08 8.59
CA HIS A 194 -0.92 16.96 7.82
C HIS A 194 0.02 18.12 8.20
N PRO A 195 0.76 17.99 9.32
CA PRO A 195 1.43 19.13 9.99
C PRO A 195 2.74 19.58 9.36
N GLY A 196 3.18 18.98 8.29
CA GLY A 196 4.45 19.37 7.71
C GLY A 196 4.69 18.80 6.32
N PRO A 197 5.82 19.07 5.71
CA PRO A 197 6.14 18.52 4.41
C PRO A 197 6.33 17.01 4.52
N ASP A 198 5.91 16.31 3.49
CA ASP A 198 6.22 14.89 3.29
C ASP A 198 7.73 14.67 3.18
N ARG A 199 8.22 13.52 3.63
CA ARG A 199 9.65 13.23 3.66
C ARG A 199 9.95 11.79 3.26
N ILE A 200 11.20 11.63 2.77
CA ILE A 200 11.90 10.35 2.78
C ILE A 200 13.16 10.56 3.59
N PHE A 201 13.32 9.78 4.63
CA PHE A 201 14.54 9.76 5.43
C PHE A 201 15.55 8.77 4.87
N ARG A 202 16.83 9.00 5.15
CA ARG A 202 17.90 8.07 4.89
C ARG A 202 18.63 7.76 6.19
N ILE A 203 18.84 6.48 6.47
CA ILE A 203 19.75 5.99 7.50
C ILE A 203 20.94 5.36 6.77
N GLY A 204 22.12 5.94 6.93
CA GLY A 204 23.35 5.39 6.35
C GLY A 204 23.81 4.10 7.06
N PRO A 205 24.72 3.32 6.43
CA PRO A 205 25.37 2.19 7.10
C PRO A 205 26.16 2.61 8.36
N ASP A 206 26.59 3.87 8.38
CA ASP A 206 27.26 4.56 9.49
C ASP A 206 26.29 5.10 10.54
N ARG A 207 24.99 4.80 10.42
CA ARG A 207 23.86 5.27 11.25
C ARG A 207 23.60 6.78 11.17
N GLN A 208 24.25 7.49 10.26
CA GLN A 208 23.92 8.89 10.00
C GLN A 208 22.52 9.00 9.42
N VAL A 209 21.71 9.86 10.03
CA VAL A 209 20.32 10.11 9.62
C VAL A 209 20.23 11.45 8.92
N THR A 210 19.57 11.45 7.76
CA THR A 210 19.33 12.67 6.97
C THR A 210 17.94 12.66 6.37
N VAL A 211 17.40 13.83 6.03
CA VAL A 211 16.26 13.96 5.14
C VAL A 211 16.76 13.86 3.72
N ALA A 212 16.43 12.78 3.01
CA ALA A 212 16.91 12.53 1.66
C ALA A 212 16.17 13.37 0.61
N VAL A 213 14.85 13.50 0.76
CA VAL A 213 13.99 14.38 -0.03
C VAL A 213 12.77 14.78 0.80
N ARG A 214 12.24 15.97 0.56
CA ARG A 214 11.04 16.49 1.20
C ARG A 214 10.26 17.40 0.26
N GLY A 215 8.96 17.47 0.46
CA GLY A 215 8.06 18.36 -0.25
C GLY A 215 6.74 17.72 -0.61
N ASP A 216 5.76 18.55 -0.89
CA ASP A 216 4.36 18.14 -1.14
C ASP A 216 4.20 17.28 -2.42
N THR A 217 5.20 17.32 -3.31
CA THR A 217 5.23 16.44 -4.50
C THR A 217 5.32 14.96 -4.16
N LEU A 218 5.73 14.61 -2.92
CA LEU A 218 5.71 13.24 -2.42
C LEU A 218 4.28 12.74 -2.19
N GLY A 219 3.32 13.62 -1.89
CA GLY A 219 1.88 13.33 -1.84
C GLY A 219 1.48 12.31 -0.79
N ARG A 220 1.97 12.49 0.44
CA ARG A 220 1.84 11.52 1.54
C ARG A 220 2.41 10.17 1.12
N PRO A 221 3.74 10.06 1.00
CA PRO A 221 4.40 8.84 0.50
C PRO A 221 4.12 7.68 1.45
N ASN A 222 3.77 6.52 0.86
CA ASN A 222 3.53 5.29 1.59
C ASN A 222 4.58 4.25 1.16
N GLY A 223 4.24 3.27 0.34
CA GLY A 223 5.16 2.23 -0.11
C GLY A 223 6.38 2.78 -0.85
N ILE A 224 7.53 2.15 -0.62
CA ILE A 224 8.79 2.43 -1.31
C ILE A 224 9.54 1.15 -1.63
N THR A 225 9.96 0.97 -2.88
CA THR A 225 10.78 -0.19 -3.28
C THR A 225 11.97 0.24 -4.16
N LEU A 226 13.01 -0.58 -4.21
CA LEU A 226 14.19 -0.33 -5.03
C LEU A 226 14.05 -0.95 -6.43
N ASP A 227 13.98 -0.12 -7.46
CA ASP A 227 14.22 -0.53 -8.85
C ASP A 227 15.74 -0.61 -9.08
N SER A 228 16.29 -1.80 -8.88
CA SER A 228 17.74 -2.04 -9.03
C SER A 228 18.23 -1.86 -10.46
N VAL A 229 17.38 -2.15 -11.46
CA VAL A 229 17.69 -1.98 -12.89
C VAL A 229 17.73 -0.49 -13.24
N GLY A 230 16.72 0.27 -12.84
CA GLY A 230 16.66 1.71 -13.05
C GLY A 230 17.55 2.50 -12.08
N LYS A 231 18.15 1.87 -11.08
CA LYS A 231 18.97 2.48 -10.00
C LYS A 231 18.24 3.64 -9.32
N ARG A 232 16.97 3.41 -8.98
CA ARG A 232 16.05 4.41 -8.45
C ARG A 232 15.08 3.76 -7.45
N PHE A 233 14.46 4.59 -6.64
CA PHE A 233 13.34 4.15 -5.80
C PHE A 233 12.02 4.43 -6.51
N ILE A 234 11.09 3.51 -6.38
CA ILE A 234 9.69 3.70 -6.75
C ILE A 234 8.93 3.99 -5.47
N ILE A 235 8.12 5.03 -5.48
CA ILE A 235 7.37 5.51 -4.33
C ILE A 235 5.91 5.66 -4.75
N VAL A 236 4.98 5.28 -3.90
CA VAL A 236 3.55 5.44 -4.15
C VAL A 236 2.92 6.43 -3.18
N GLN A 237 1.91 7.15 -3.65
CA GLN A 237 1.24 8.23 -2.93
C GLN A 237 -0.06 7.73 -2.29
N PHE A 238 -0.15 7.77 -0.96
CA PHE A 238 -1.43 7.54 -0.28
C PHE A 238 -2.38 8.74 -0.43
N GLY A 239 -1.85 9.95 -0.35
CA GLY A 239 -2.64 11.18 -0.50
C GLY A 239 -2.77 11.68 -1.94
N GLY A 240 -2.27 10.94 -2.91
CA GLY A 240 -2.29 11.30 -4.32
C GLY A 240 -2.67 10.14 -5.23
N ARG A 241 -2.38 10.30 -6.53
CA ARG A 241 -2.69 9.31 -7.56
C ARG A 241 -1.48 8.91 -8.40
N SER A 242 -0.28 9.29 -7.96
CA SER A 242 0.94 9.10 -8.74
C SER A 242 1.80 7.97 -8.19
N ILE A 243 2.42 7.26 -9.10
CA ILE A 243 3.57 6.40 -8.86
C ILE A 243 4.79 7.22 -9.28
N LEU A 244 5.73 7.35 -8.36
CA LEU A 244 6.89 8.22 -8.49
C LEU A 244 8.17 7.40 -8.66
N ALA A 245 9.13 7.94 -9.40
CA ALA A 245 10.50 7.46 -9.43
C ALA A 245 11.44 8.55 -8.91
N TRP A 246 12.39 8.17 -8.07
CA TRP A 246 13.36 9.08 -7.49
C TRP A 246 14.74 8.43 -7.36
N LYS A 247 15.79 9.16 -7.73
CA LYS A 247 17.17 8.76 -7.50
C LYS A 247 17.77 9.55 -6.35
N PRO A 248 18.55 8.91 -5.46
CA PRO A 248 19.28 9.63 -4.42
C PRO A 248 20.11 10.78 -5.00
N GLY A 249 19.93 11.97 -4.43
CA GLY A 249 20.57 13.21 -4.91
C GLY A 249 19.69 14.07 -5.83
N GLU A 250 18.61 13.56 -6.39
CA GLU A 250 17.62 14.38 -7.09
C GLU A 250 16.81 15.21 -6.09
N LYS A 251 16.50 16.46 -6.48
CA LYS A 251 15.75 17.40 -5.61
C LYS A 251 14.29 17.00 -5.41
N ALA A 252 13.68 16.33 -6.39
CA ALA A 252 12.30 15.89 -6.36
C ALA A 252 12.11 14.64 -7.22
N PRO A 253 11.13 13.78 -6.90
CA PRO A 253 10.77 12.64 -7.74
C PRO A 253 10.05 13.07 -9.02
N SER A 254 10.06 12.19 -10.01
CA SER A 254 9.29 12.30 -11.26
C SER A 254 8.11 11.34 -11.26
N VAL A 255 7.00 11.73 -11.89
CA VAL A 255 5.82 10.85 -12.07
C VAL A 255 6.09 9.88 -13.22
N ILE A 256 5.91 8.59 -12.99
CA ILE A 256 6.07 7.52 -14.00
C ILE A 256 4.76 6.84 -14.39
N ALA A 257 3.76 6.89 -13.52
CA ALA A 257 2.41 6.40 -13.78
C ALA A 257 1.40 7.11 -12.87
N LYS A 258 0.10 6.96 -13.21
CA LYS A 258 -1.02 7.40 -12.39
C LYS A 258 -2.08 6.30 -12.35
N GLY A 259 -2.86 6.25 -11.27
CA GLY A 259 -3.94 5.28 -11.11
C GLY A 259 -5.06 5.80 -10.21
N PRO A 260 -5.82 4.92 -9.53
CA PRO A 260 -6.97 5.31 -8.73
C PRO A 260 -6.61 6.18 -7.51
N GLY A 261 -5.40 6.03 -6.96
CA GLY A 261 -4.95 6.73 -5.74
C GLY A 261 -5.11 5.88 -4.47
N GLY A 262 -4.87 6.51 -3.30
CA GLY A 262 -4.87 5.75 -2.04
C GLY A 262 -3.91 4.56 -2.08
N PHE A 263 -2.76 4.76 -2.73
CA PHE A 263 -1.77 3.70 -2.88
C PHE A 263 -1.07 3.42 -1.56
N ASP A 264 -0.90 2.14 -1.26
CA ASP A 264 -0.27 1.69 -0.02
C ASP A 264 1.09 1.03 -0.31
N GLY A 265 1.12 -0.24 -0.69
CA GLY A 265 2.32 -0.98 -0.99
C GLY A 265 2.75 -0.94 -2.46
N VAL A 266 4.05 -1.14 -2.70
CA VAL A 266 4.62 -1.30 -4.05
C VAL A 266 5.74 -2.33 -4.05
N GLU A 267 5.63 -3.32 -4.95
CA GLU A 267 6.65 -4.34 -5.16
C GLU A 267 7.00 -4.49 -6.65
N ILE A 268 8.19 -5.05 -6.94
CA ILE A 268 8.65 -5.31 -8.30
C ILE A 268 8.57 -6.80 -8.60
N ALA A 269 7.76 -7.16 -9.62
CA ALA A 269 7.60 -8.52 -10.11
C ALA A 269 8.11 -8.63 -11.56
N GLY A 270 9.39 -8.95 -11.73
CA GLY A 270 10.04 -8.93 -13.05
C GLY A 270 10.17 -7.51 -13.60
N THR A 271 9.47 -7.20 -14.70
CA THR A 271 9.43 -5.86 -15.33
C THR A 271 8.27 -5.00 -14.85
N ARG A 272 7.35 -5.56 -14.06
CA ARG A 272 6.10 -4.92 -13.64
C ARG A 272 6.20 -4.40 -12.22
N LEU A 273 5.56 -3.26 -11.96
CA LEU A 273 5.26 -2.81 -10.62
C LEU A 273 3.91 -3.42 -10.20
N LEU A 274 3.85 -3.93 -8.98
CA LEU A 274 2.59 -4.31 -8.33
C LEU A 274 2.29 -3.24 -7.29
N VAL A 275 1.08 -2.70 -7.29
CA VAL A 275 0.69 -1.59 -6.41
C VAL A 275 -0.68 -1.89 -5.80
N SER A 276 -0.78 -1.83 -4.49
CA SER A 276 -2.06 -1.91 -3.77
C SER A 276 -2.75 -0.56 -3.72
N SER A 277 -4.07 -0.55 -3.78
CA SER A 277 -4.89 0.66 -3.75
C SER A 277 -6.12 0.49 -2.87
N TRP A 278 -6.26 1.36 -1.88
CA TRP A 278 -7.43 1.47 -1.03
C TRP A 278 -8.61 2.10 -1.77
N ALA A 279 -8.34 3.01 -2.72
CA ALA A 279 -9.38 3.78 -3.39
C ALA A 279 -10.36 2.90 -4.18
N ASP A 280 -9.90 1.78 -4.72
CA ASP A 280 -10.72 0.86 -5.51
C ASP A 280 -10.59 -0.62 -5.10
N SER A 281 -9.94 -0.89 -3.95
CA SER A 281 -9.81 -2.23 -3.37
C SER A 281 -9.15 -3.23 -4.31
N THR A 282 -8.00 -2.84 -4.89
CA THR A 282 -7.29 -3.64 -5.90
C THR A 282 -5.80 -3.79 -5.58
N VAL A 283 -5.17 -4.78 -6.23
CA VAL A 283 -3.75 -4.73 -6.58
C VAL A 283 -3.65 -4.67 -8.09
N SER A 284 -2.99 -3.64 -8.58
CA SER A 284 -2.77 -3.41 -10.00
C SER A 284 -1.32 -3.66 -10.40
N SER A 285 -1.12 -4.16 -11.62
CA SER A 285 0.18 -4.26 -12.27
C SER A 285 0.37 -3.06 -13.20
N TYR A 286 1.54 -2.42 -13.14
CA TYR A 286 1.93 -1.34 -14.06
C TYR A 286 3.15 -1.79 -14.87
N GLU A 287 3.00 -1.77 -16.17
CA GLU A 287 4.09 -2.00 -17.12
C GLU A 287 4.08 -0.87 -18.15
N THR A 288 5.23 -0.24 -18.37
CA THR A 288 5.35 0.96 -19.24
C THR A 288 4.31 2.06 -18.95
N GLY A 289 3.91 2.18 -17.68
CA GLY A 289 2.90 3.17 -17.23
C GLY A 289 1.44 2.75 -17.46
N GLN A 290 1.18 1.59 -18.07
CA GLN A 290 -0.17 1.05 -18.28
C GLN A 290 -0.61 0.23 -17.07
N GLU A 291 -1.83 0.51 -16.59
CA GLU A 291 -2.46 -0.20 -15.47
C GLU A 291 -3.24 -1.43 -15.94
N VAL A 292 -3.04 -2.56 -15.24
CA VAL A 292 -3.88 -3.75 -15.36
C VAL A 292 -4.23 -4.22 -13.95
N LYS A 293 -5.51 -4.30 -13.61
CA LYS A 293 -5.97 -4.84 -12.32
C LYS A 293 -5.76 -6.35 -12.31
N VAL A 294 -4.87 -6.83 -11.44
CA VAL A 294 -4.54 -8.26 -11.33
C VAL A 294 -5.25 -8.94 -10.16
N ILE A 295 -5.59 -8.18 -9.10
CA ILE A 295 -6.39 -8.62 -7.96
C ILE A 295 -7.47 -7.58 -7.71
N THR A 296 -8.70 -8.01 -7.48
CA THR A 296 -9.85 -7.14 -7.18
C THR A 296 -10.60 -7.64 -5.96
N GLY A 297 -11.38 -6.76 -5.30
CA GLY A 297 -12.19 -7.14 -4.15
C GLY A 297 -11.36 -7.40 -2.88
N VAL A 298 -10.21 -6.74 -2.74
CA VAL A 298 -9.36 -6.77 -1.54
C VAL A 298 -9.52 -5.44 -0.79
N PRO A 299 -10.41 -5.36 0.22
CA PRO A 299 -10.67 -4.10 0.93
C PRO A 299 -9.45 -3.70 1.76
N SER A 300 -9.11 -2.40 1.75
CA SER A 300 -7.95 -1.86 2.48
C SER A 300 -6.67 -2.69 2.34
N PRO A 301 -6.23 -2.97 1.09
CA PRO A 301 -5.02 -3.75 0.86
C PRO A 301 -3.82 -2.87 1.24
N ALA A 302 -3.07 -3.29 2.27
CA ALA A 302 -1.96 -2.52 2.81
C ALA A 302 -0.63 -2.81 2.08
N ASP A 303 0.52 -2.69 2.74
CA ASP A 303 1.81 -2.89 2.10
C ASP A 303 2.03 -4.35 1.70
N ILE A 304 1.99 -4.59 0.39
CA ILE A 304 2.06 -5.92 -0.21
C ILE A 304 3.48 -6.47 -0.25
N GLY A 305 3.60 -7.80 -0.14
CA GLY A 305 4.85 -8.52 -0.41
C GLY A 305 4.82 -9.33 -1.70
N TYR A 306 6.00 -9.63 -2.23
CA TYR A 306 6.15 -10.49 -3.38
C TYR A 306 7.06 -11.69 -3.10
N ASP A 307 6.49 -12.90 -3.18
CA ASP A 307 7.24 -14.17 -3.17
C ASP A 307 7.70 -14.48 -4.61
N ALA A 308 8.93 -14.08 -4.91
CA ALA A 308 9.50 -14.25 -6.24
C ALA A 308 9.74 -15.74 -6.60
N LYS A 309 9.93 -16.62 -5.60
CA LYS A 309 10.14 -18.05 -5.80
C LYS A 309 8.89 -18.74 -6.34
N ARG A 310 7.72 -18.32 -5.85
CA ARG A 310 6.41 -18.91 -6.21
C ARG A 310 5.57 -17.99 -7.08
N LYS A 311 6.05 -16.78 -7.40
CA LYS A 311 5.34 -15.72 -8.12
C LYS A 311 4.00 -15.40 -7.44
N ARG A 312 4.02 -15.19 -6.12
CA ARG A 312 2.83 -14.90 -5.32
C ARG A 312 2.85 -13.49 -4.79
N VAL A 313 1.68 -12.86 -4.80
CA VAL A 313 1.44 -11.59 -4.11
C VAL A 313 0.83 -11.88 -2.74
N LEU A 314 1.39 -11.27 -1.73
CA LEU A 314 0.97 -11.38 -0.33
C LEU A 314 0.26 -10.07 0.01
N VAL A 315 -1.03 -10.12 0.30
CA VAL A 315 -1.86 -8.93 0.48
C VAL A 315 -2.37 -8.88 1.92
N PRO A 316 -1.81 -7.99 2.77
CA PRO A 316 -2.40 -7.72 4.07
C PRO A 316 -3.75 -7.00 3.88
N ILE A 317 -4.78 -7.47 4.57
CA ILE A 317 -6.09 -6.83 4.60
C ILE A 317 -6.20 -6.09 5.94
N PHE A 318 -5.82 -4.82 5.94
CA PHE A 318 -5.64 -4.00 7.13
C PHE A 318 -6.84 -4.03 8.09
N THR A 319 -8.04 -3.80 7.57
CA THR A 319 -9.29 -3.84 8.36
C THR A 319 -9.88 -5.23 8.53
N GLY A 320 -9.31 -6.25 7.84
CA GLY A 320 -9.84 -7.61 7.79
C GLY A 320 -9.08 -8.62 8.63
N SER A 321 -8.05 -8.21 9.37
CA SER A 321 -7.27 -9.05 10.30
C SER A 321 -6.72 -10.35 9.68
N ARG A 322 -6.40 -10.32 8.39
CA ARG A 322 -5.90 -11.46 7.62
C ARG A 322 -4.89 -11.04 6.56
N ILE A 323 -4.14 -12.00 6.05
CA ILE A 323 -3.42 -11.86 4.78
C ILE A 323 -4.02 -12.79 3.73
N GLU A 324 -4.03 -12.35 2.47
CA GLU A 324 -4.45 -13.15 1.34
C GLU A 324 -3.24 -13.44 0.44
N ILE A 325 -3.08 -14.70 0.04
CA ILE A 325 -1.97 -15.15 -0.83
C ILE A 325 -2.55 -15.40 -2.22
N TRP A 326 -2.00 -14.72 -3.22
CA TRP A 326 -2.48 -14.77 -4.59
C TRP A 326 -1.40 -15.24 -5.55
N GLN A 327 -1.71 -16.22 -6.39
CA GLN A 327 -0.84 -16.72 -7.46
C GLN A 327 -0.98 -15.82 -8.68
N LEU A 328 0.12 -15.21 -9.12
CA LEU A 328 0.15 -14.50 -10.41
C LEU A 328 0.12 -15.48 -11.57
N PRO A 329 -0.45 -15.08 -12.72
CA PRO A 329 -0.48 -15.88 -13.94
C PRO A 329 0.90 -16.10 -14.54
#